data_386e21fcc95366762cdecea61ec79c17
#
_entry.id   386e21fcc95366762cdecea61ec79c17
#
_cell.length_a   1.000
_cell.length_b   1.000
_cell.length_c   1.000
_cell.angle_alpha   90.00
_cell.angle_beta   90.00
_cell.angle_gamma   90.00
#
_symmetry.space_group_name_H-M   'P 1'
#
loop_
_entity.id
_entity.type
_entity.pdbx_description
1 polymer ?
#
loop_
_entity_poly.entity_id
_entity_poly.type
_entity_poly.pdbx_seq_one_letter_code
_entity_poly.pdbx_strand_id
1 'polypeptide(L)'
;HRKLATQPAELHAALADVRATITASTGVPLAPFAITVDDSLGDSEAALAIGATPVAWLAVTDVATLRAQLPTVLAPIVPDLLDVDRVAELVDRTAAHAPLLVREVVPRIVTMPVLTELLRALVREEIPIEDLAAILDAIALAPAPAGGFTARDVPAIVEHLRGQLRRQISARFAPRGRLAVYTIDGMIEDAVRSAIDHRDGGTVLALEPAIAQDIVAAVRSRLGAGGGVILASGDVRRHLRSLLEPELPGVAILAAHELAPGTAVTTAGRIEVA
;
A
#
# COMPACT_ATOMS: atom_id res chain seq x y z
N HIS A 1 14.64 22.28 13.27
CA HIS A 1 15.62 22.91 12.38
C HIS A 1 15.43 24.42 12.36
N ARG A 2 16.38 25.21 12.86
CA ARG A 2 16.22 26.67 12.97
C ARG A 2 15.99 27.37 11.62
N LYS A 3 16.65 26.91 10.54
CA LYS A 3 16.46 27.46 9.19
C LYS A 3 15.05 27.21 8.63
N LEU A 4 14.43 26.05 8.88
CA LEU A 4 13.04 25.80 8.48
C LEU A 4 12.07 26.68 9.24
N ALA A 5 12.35 26.98 10.50
CA ALA A 5 11.55 27.89 11.32
C ALA A 5 11.60 29.37 10.84
N THR A 6 12.61 29.75 10.04
CA THR A 6 12.70 31.10 9.47
C THR A 6 11.83 31.30 8.22
N GLN A 7 11.28 30.24 7.65
CA GLN A 7 10.43 30.25 6.44
C GLN A 7 9.08 29.57 6.70
N PRO A 8 8.29 30.01 7.69
CA PRO A 8 7.09 29.29 8.12
C PRO A 8 6.03 29.17 7.02
N ALA A 9 5.85 30.18 6.19
CA ALA A 9 4.85 30.14 5.11
C ALA A 9 5.22 29.11 4.04
N GLU A 10 6.49 29.04 3.64
CA GLU A 10 6.98 28.06 2.66
C GLU A 10 6.90 26.64 3.22
N LEU A 11 7.27 26.46 4.49
CA LEU A 11 7.19 25.17 5.17
C LEU A 11 5.73 24.67 5.24
N HIS A 12 4.79 25.51 5.64
CA HIS A 12 3.38 25.14 5.68
C HIS A 12 2.82 24.79 4.30
N ALA A 13 3.20 25.54 3.25
CA ALA A 13 2.80 25.24 1.87
C ALA A 13 3.35 23.89 1.41
N ALA A 14 4.63 23.62 1.66
CA ALA A 14 5.27 22.35 1.29
C ALA A 14 4.61 21.15 2.01
N LEU A 15 4.32 21.27 3.29
CA LEU A 15 3.62 20.23 4.07
C LEU A 15 2.18 20.02 3.59
N ALA A 16 1.48 21.10 3.23
CA ALA A 16 0.13 21.00 2.65
C ALA A 16 0.15 20.29 1.29
N ASP A 17 1.13 20.58 0.43
CA ASP A 17 1.31 19.92 -0.86
C ASP A 17 1.61 18.42 -0.70
N VAL A 18 2.53 18.06 0.22
CA VAL A 18 2.84 16.66 0.51
C VAL A 18 1.59 15.93 1.01
N ARG A 19 0.85 16.54 1.94
CA ARG A 19 -0.41 15.97 2.43
C ARG A 19 -1.42 15.74 1.30
N ALA A 20 -1.62 16.73 0.44
CA ALA A 20 -2.55 16.64 -0.69
C ALA A 20 -2.12 15.53 -1.66
N THR A 21 -0.82 15.42 -1.96
CA THR A 21 -0.27 14.38 -2.83
C THR A 21 -0.51 12.98 -2.28
N ILE A 22 -0.22 12.77 -0.99
CA ILE A 22 -0.43 11.46 -0.34
C ILE A 22 -1.92 11.13 -0.27
N THR A 23 -2.77 12.08 0.11
CA THR A 23 -4.22 11.86 0.15
C THR A 23 -4.76 11.51 -1.24
N ALA A 24 -4.32 12.20 -2.29
CA ALA A 24 -4.73 11.91 -3.67
C ALA A 24 -4.24 10.54 -4.17
N SER A 25 -3.05 10.11 -3.75
CA SER A 25 -2.48 8.82 -4.19
C SER A 25 -2.99 7.61 -3.43
N THR A 26 -3.39 7.79 -2.17
CA THR A 26 -3.81 6.69 -1.28
C THR A 26 -5.30 6.69 -0.94
N GLY A 27 -5.98 7.83 -1.06
CA GLY A 27 -7.34 8.04 -0.55
C GLY A 27 -7.41 8.20 0.97
N VAL A 28 -6.27 8.18 1.68
CA VAL A 28 -6.22 8.34 3.15
C VAL A 28 -6.25 9.82 3.50
N PRO A 29 -7.25 10.29 4.26
CA PRO A 29 -7.31 11.67 4.70
C PRO A 29 -6.29 11.91 5.80
N LEU A 30 -5.20 12.63 5.48
CA LEU A 30 -4.19 13.00 6.46
C LEU A 30 -4.58 14.29 7.20
N ALA A 31 -4.38 14.29 8.51
CA ALA A 31 -4.48 15.50 9.32
C ALA A 31 -3.40 16.53 8.94
N PRO A 32 -3.60 17.82 9.18
CA PRO A 32 -2.53 18.81 9.06
C PRO A 32 -1.34 18.46 9.94
N PHE A 33 -0.12 18.71 9.41
CA PHE A 33 1.09 18.55 10.21
C PHE A 33 1.16 19.64 11.30
N ALA A 34 1.39 19.22 12.52
CA ALA A 34 1.79 20.12 13.60
C ALA A 34 3.31 20.31 13.56
N ILE A 35 3.77 21.54 13.66
CA ILE A 35 5.20 21.87 13.64
C ILE A 35 5.60 22.30 15.03
N THR A 36 6.59 21.64 15.59
CA THR A 36 7.21 21.98 16.87
C THR A 36 8.71 22.18 16.69
N VAL A 37 9.29 23.06 17.50
CA VAL A 37 10.75 23.25 17.56
C VAL A 37 11.27 22.36 18.68
N ASP A 38 12.26 21.54 18.37
CA ASP A 38 12.93 20.68 19.32
C ASP A 38 14.44 21.02 19.31
N ASP A 39 14.92 21.56 20.42
CA ASP A 39 16.32 21.98 20.56
C ASP A 39 17.28 20.79 20.77
N SER A 40 16.76 19.57 20.93
CA SER A 40 17.60 18.35 21.01
C SER A 40 18.05 17.84 19.62
N LEU A 41 17.40 18.30 18.55
CA LEU A 41 17.73 17.93 17.18
C LEU A 41 18.88 18.80 16.64
N GLY A 42 19.73 18.18 15.81
CA GLY A 42 20.80 18.89 15.11
C GLY A 42 20.29 19.93 14.12
N ASP A 43 21.18 20.84 13.71
CA ASP A 43 20.86 21.96 12.79
C ASP A 43 20.35 21.52 11.40
N SER A 44 20.54 20.28 11.00
CA SER A 44 20.10 19.71 9.72
C SER A 44 19.20 18.47 9.92
N GLU A 45 18.58 18.34 11.08
CA GLU A 45 17.71 17.22 11.41
C GLU A 45 16.27 17.68 11.58
N ALA A 46 15.35 16.83 11.15
CA ALA A 46 13.94 16.92 11.46
C ALA A 46 13.44 15.54 11.88
N ALA A 47 12.55 15.48 12.86
CA ALA A 47 11.89 14.25 13.26
C ALA A 47 10.42 14.28 12.85
N LEU A 48 9.95 13.19 12.27
CA LEU A 48 8.53 12.93 12.05
C LEU A 48 8.00 12.13 13.23
N ALA A 49 6.92 12.60 13.83
CA ALA A 49 6.29 11.91 14.96
C ALA A 49 4.79 11.67 14.70
N ILE A 50 4.27 10.56 15.23
CA ILE A 50 2.84 10.27 15.34
C ILE A 50 2.46 10.41 16.82
N GLY A 51 1.63 11.41 17.12
CA GLY A 51 1.41 11.82 18.50
C GLY A 51 2.73 12.25 19.16
N ALA A 52 3.14 11.58 20.23
CA ALA A 52 4.39 11.85 20.92
C ALA A 52 5.55 10.94 20.50
N THR A 53 5.32 9.98 19.57
CA THR A 53 6.31 8.96 19.22
C THR A 53 7.02 9.32 17.92
N PRO A 54 8.35 9.56 17.93
CA PRO A 54 9.12 9.71 16.71
C PRO A 54 9.11 8.41 15.88
N VAL A 55 8.83 8.53 14.58
CA VAL A 55 8.75 7.38 13.65
C VAL A 55 9.81 7.44 12.57
N ALA A 56 10.37 8.63 12.31
CA ALA A 56 11.46 8.79 11.36
C ALA A 56 12.28 10.04 11.66
N TRP A 57 13.55 9.97 11.28
CA TRP A 57 14.49 11.10 11.31
C TRP A 57 14.94 11.41 9.88
N LEU A 58 14.97 12.68 9.55
CA LEU A 58 15.25 13.19 8.23
C LEU A 58 16.44 14.12 8.29
N ALA A 59 17.41 13.92 7.40
CA ALA A 59 18.46 14.90 7.17
C ALA A 59 17.92 15.95 6.19
N VAL A 60 17.70 17.17 6.70
CA VAL A 60 17.02 18.24 5.97
C VAL A 60 17.88 19.50 5.98
N THR A 61 18.20 20.02 4.81
CA THR A 61 18.95 21.27 4.65
C THR A 61 18.03 22.48 4.42
N ASP A 62 16.90 22.25 3.75
CA ASP A 62 15.93 23.26 3.35
C ASP A 62 14.53 22.66 3.16
N VAL A 63 13.55 23.50 2.87
CA VAL A 63 12.14 23.09 2.66
C VAL A 63 12.00 22.19 1.41
N ALA A 64 12.81 22.41 0.36
CA ALA A 64 12.76 21.61 -0.85
C ALA A 64 13.20 20.16 -0.59
N THR A 65 14.28 19.98 0.18
CA THR A 65 14.78 18.67 0.62
C THR A 65 13.72 17.94 1.47
N LEU A 66 13.09 18.63 2.41
CA LEU A 66 12.00 18.06 3.22
C LEU A 66 10.83 17.61 2.33
N ARG A 67 10.39 18.48 1.41
CA ARG A 67 9.29 18.18 0.47
C ARG A 67 9.59 16.95 -0.40
N ALA A 68 10.85 16.77 -0.81
CA ALA A 68 11.24 15.64 -1.64
C ALA A 68 11.31 14.31 -0.86
N GLN A 69 11.78 14.34 0.39
CA GLN A 69 11.98 13.13 1.19
C GLN A 69 10.70 12.65 1.90
N LEU A 70 9.86 13.57 2.35
CA LEU A 70 8.73 13.28 3.22
C LEU A 70 7.71 12.28 2.64
N PRO A 71 7.36 12.30 1.33
CA PRO A 71 6.47 11.29 0.75
C PRO A 71 7.00 9.86 0.88
N THR A 72 8.30 9.65 0.63
CA THR A 72 8.94 8.32 0.74
C THR A 72 8.95 7.82 2.17
N VAL A 73 9.20 8.71 3.13
CA VAL A 73 9.21 8.38 4.56
C VAL A 73 7.80 8.10 5.08
N LEU A 74 6.80 8.82 4.58
CA LEU A 74 5.41 8.64 4.99
C LEU A 74 4.75 7.41 4.38
N ALA A 75 5.14 7.00 3.17
CA ALA A 75 4.48 5.91 2.44
C ALA A 75 4.28 4.62 3.29
N PRO A 76 5.28 4.09 4.01
CA PRO A 76 5.10 2.90 4.84
C PRO A 76 4.26 3.16 6.11
N ILE A 77 4.08 4.42 6.51
CA ILE A 77 3.41 4.82 7.74
C ILE A 77 1.92 5.12 7.49
N VAL A 78 1.58 5.57 6.28
CA VAL A 78 0.21 5.99 5.92
C VAL A 78 -0.86 4.95 6.25
N PRO A 79 -0.67 3.62 6.00
CA PRO A 79 -1.66 2.62 6.39
C PRO A 79 -1.97 2.64 7.90
N ASP A 80 -0.97 2.86 8.74
CA ASP A 80 -1.13 2.83 10.19
C ASP A 80 -1.84 4.09 10.75
N LEU A 81 -1.94 5.16 9.93
CA LEU A 81 -2.72 6.35 10.24
C LEU A 81 -4.22 6.15 10.05
N LEU A 82 -4.64 5.06 9.43
CA LEU A 82 -6.05 4.66 9.35
C LEU A 82 -6.44 3.98 10.66
N ASP A 83 -7.07 4.71 11.56
CA ASP A 83 -7.74 4.16 12.74
C ASP A 83 -9.23 3.92 12.46
N VAL A 84 -9.92 3.32 13.43
CA VAL A 84 -11.35 2.99 13.33
C VAL A 84 -12.20 4.24 13.17
N ASP A 85 -11.83 5.33 13.83
CA ASP A 85 -12.59 6.60 13.79
C ASP A 85 -12.49 7.25 12.41
N ARG A 86 -11.29 7.26 11.81
CA ARG A 86 -11.09 7.75 10.43
C ARG A 86 -11.83 6.92 9.40
N VAL A 87 -11.85 5.61 9.59
CA VAL A 87 -12.63 4.71 8.72
C VAL A 87 -14.12 4.95 8.91
N ALA A 88 -14.60 5.21 10.13
CA ALA A 88 -15.99 5.57 10.37
C ALA A 88 -16.37 6.87 9.64
N GLU A 89 -15.52 7.89 9.65
CA GLU A 89 -15.73 9.13 8.88
C GLU A 89 -15.79 8.87 7.35
N LEU A 90 -14.98 7.94 6.84
CA LEU A 90 -15.04 7.53 5.44
C LEU A 90 -16.36 6.82 5.11
N VAL A 91 -16.81 5.93 5.99
CA VAL A 91 -18.07 5.21 5.87
C VAL A 91 -19.25 6.18 5.92
N ASP A 92 -19.27 7.14 6.85
CA ASP A 92 -20.33 8.15 6.96
C ASP A 92 -20.42 9.02 5.72
N ARG A 93 -19.30 9.44 5.15
CA ARG A 93 -19.26 10.17 3.87
C ARG A 93 -19.81 9.33 2.72
N THR A 94 -19.48 8.05 2.70
CA THR A 94 -19.99 7.12 1.70
C THR A 94 -21.49 6.88 1.87
N ALA A 95 -21.98 6.79 3.11
CA ALA A 95 -23.41 6.63 3.41
C ALA A 95 -24.26 7.80 2.91
N ALA A 96 -23.71 9.00 2.76
CA ALA A 96 -24.41 10.13 2.18
C ALA A 96 -24.81 9.91 0.71
N HIS A 97 -24.10 9.06 -0.02
CA HIS A 97 -24.31 8.78 -1.45
C HIS A 97 -24.81 7.35 -1.71
N ALA A 98 -24.41 6.39 -0.86
CA ALA A 98 -24.72 4.98 -1.00
C ALA A 98 -25.24 4.36 0.33
N PRO A 99 -26.34 4.87 0.91
CA PRO A 99 -26.79 4.46 2.26
C PRO A 99 -27.22 2.99 2.33
N LEU A 100 -27.77 2.44 1.28
CA LEU A 100 -28.16 1.03 1.24
C LEU A 100 -26.95 0.12 1.25
N LEU A 101 -25.94 0.43 0.43
CA LEU A 101 -24.70 -0.34 0.34
C LEU A 101 -23.99 -0.38 1.70
N VAL A 102 -23.80 0.78 2.33
CA VAL A 102 -23.18 0.85 3.65
C VAL A 102 -23.94 0.01 4.67
N ARG A 103 -25.26 0.14 4.74
CA ARG A 103 -26.10 -0.62 5.69
C ARG A 103 -26.07 -2.13 5.46
N GLU A 104 -25.97 -2.57 4.21
CA GLU A 104 -25.94 -4.00 3.89
C GLU A 104 -24.55 -4.62 4.12
N VAL A 105 -23.48 -3.82 4.02
CA VAL A 105 -22.10 -4.32 4.18
C VAL A 105 -21.59 -4.13 5.61
N VAL A 106 -21.79 -2.96 6.20
CA VAL A 106 -21.27 -2.61 7.54
C VAL A 106 -22.44 -2.46 8.53
N PRO A 107 -22.50 -3.21 9.63
CA PRO A 107 -21.53 -4.22 10.11
C PRO A 107 -21.88 -5.67 9.68
N ARG A 108 -22.83 -5.90 8.76
CA ARG A 108 -23.39 -7.22 8.47
C ARG A 108 -22.41 -8.22 7.86
N ILE A 109 -21.64 -7.77 6.88
CA ILE A 109 -20.66 -8.59 6.15
C ILE A 109 -19.28 -8.37 6.75
N VAL A 110 -18.93 -7.10 7.08
CA VAL A 110 -17.65 -6.73 7.64
C VAL A 110 -17.84 -5.76 8.79
N THR A 111 -17.22 -6.05 9.95
CA THR A 111 -17.23 -5.13 11.10
C THR A 111 -16.26 -3.97 10.84
N MET A 112 -16.44 -2.85 11.55
CA MET A 112 -15.58 -1.67 11.41
C MET A 112 -14.09 -1.98 11.63
N PRO A 113 -13.67 -2.76 12.65
CA PRO A 113 -12.27 -3.15 12.80
C PRO A 113 -11.74 -3.98 11.61
N VAL A 114 -12.53 -4.92 11.08
CA VAL A 114 -12.13 -5.74 9.93
C VAL A 114 -12.04 -4.88 8.67
N LEU A 115 -12.98 -3.95 8.45
CA LEU A 115 -12.91 -2.99 7.36
C LEU A 115 -11.66 -2.11 7.47
N THR A 116 -11.30 -1.67 8.66
CA THR A 116 -10.07 -0.90 8.90
C THR A 116 -8.83 -1.68 8.47
N GLU A 117 -8.73 -2.96 8.84
CA GLU A 117 -7.60 -3.81 8.42
C GLU A 117 -7.60 -4.08 6.91
N LEU A 118 -8.77 -4.25 6.28
CA LEU A 118 -8.88 -4.37 4.83
C LEU A 118 -8.38 -3.12 4.11
N LEU A 119 -8.81 -1.94 4.55
CA LEU A 119 -8.38 -0.68 3.95
C LEU A 119 -6.88 -0.43 4.16
N ARG A 120 -6.34 -0.74 5.34
CA ARG A 120 -4.89 -0.72 5.60
C ARG A 120 -4.13 -1.62 4.63
N ALA A 121 -4.61 -2.85 4.44
CA ALA A 121 -3.98 -3.80 3.54
C ALA A 121 -4.01 -3.33 2.08
N LEU A 122 -5.11 -2.74 1.62
CA LEU A 122 -5.18 -2.14 0.27
C LEU A 122 -4.17 -1.00 0.10
N VAL A 123 -4.07 -0.11 1.08
CA VAL A 123 -3.12 1.02 1.05
C VAL A 123 -1.67 0.53 1.06
N ARG A 124 -1.32 -0.51 1.83
CA ARG A 124 0.02 -1.14 1.81
C ARG A 124 0.38 -1.69 0.43
N GLU A 125 -0.62 -2.11 -0.32
CA GLU A 125 -0.46 -2.59 -1.70
C GLU A 125 -0.66 -1.48 -2.75
N GLU A 126 -0.58 -0.22 -2.35
CA GLU A 126 -0.71 0.97 -3.18
C GLU A 126 -2.05 1.07 -3.93
N ILE A 127 -3.12 0.45 -3.41
CA ILE A 127 -4.47 0.57 -3.96
C ILE A 127 -5.18 1.71 -3.25
N PRO A 128 -5.59 2.76 -3.99
CA PRO A 128 -6.28 3.90 -3.39
C PRO A 128 -7.65 3.50 -2.83
N ILE A 129 -7.97 4.03 -1.65
CA ILE A 129 -9.25 3.79 -0.96
C ILE A 129 -10.25 4.94 -1.10
N GLU A 130 -9.99 5.88 -2.01
CA GLU A 130 -10.84 7.07 -2.23
C GLU A 130 -12.27 6.67 -2.60
N ASP A 131 -12.43 5.68 -3.48
CA ASP A 131 -13.73 5.14 -3.87
C ASP A 131 -14.14 4.00 -2.93
N LEU A 132 -14.48 4.36 -1.67
CA LEU A 132 -14.94 3.37 -0.69
C LEU A 132 -16.23 2.70 -1.13
N ALA A 133 -17.09 3.34 -1.93
CA ALA A 133 -18.30 2.71 -2.44
C ALA A 133 -17.97 1.52 -3.33
N ALA A 134 -17.02 1.64 -4.26
CA ALA A 134 -16.58 0.51 -5.09
C ALA A 134 -15.94 -0.61 -4.26
N ILE A 135 -15.20 -0.27 -3.19
CA ILE A 135 -14.62 -1.27 -2.27
C ILE A 135 -15.73 -2.02 -1.53
N LEU A 136 -16.72 -1.31 -0.98
CA LEU A 136 -17.85 -1.93 -0.28
C LEU A 136 -18.71 -2.79 -1.22
N ASP A 137 -18.92 -2.36 -2.47
CA ASP A 137 -19.62 -3.15 -3.49
C ASP A 137 -18.85 -4.45 -3.79
N ALA A 138 -17.54 -4.37 -3.93
CA ALA A 138 -16.70 -5.56 -4.11
C ALA A 138 -16.70 -6.49 -2.89
N ILE A 139 -16.78 -5.95 -1.67
CA ILE A 139 -16.97 -6.77 -0.43
C ILE A 139 -18.34 -7.46 -0.44
N ALA A 140 -19.39 -6.78 -0.87
CA ALA A 140 -20.74 -7.35 -0.96
C ALA A 140 -20.80 -8.54 -1.91
N LEU A 141 -19.98 -8.55 -2.97
CA LEU A 141 -19.90 -9.63 -3.95
C LEU A 141 -18.99 -10.78 -3.53
N ALA A 142 -18.21 -10.61 -2.47
CA ALA A 142 -17.34 -11.66 -1.96
C ALA A 142 -18.15 -12.78 -1.29
N PRO A 143 -17.74 -14.05 -1.42
CA PRO A 143 -18.42 -15.19 -0.76
C PRO A 143 -18.19 -15.12 0.76
N ALA A 144 -19.02 -14.36 1.46
CA ALA A 144 -18.93 -14.19 2.90
C ALA A 144 -19.36 -15.45 3.65
N PRO A 145 -18.61 -15.87 4.69
CA PRO A 145 -19.04 -16.94 5.59
C PRO A 145 -20.29 -16.52 6.40
N ALA A 146 -21.01 -17.52 6.94
CA ALA A 146 -22.10 -17.25 7.87
C ALA A 146 -21.56 -16.48 9.09
N GLY A 147 -22.08 -15.28 9.33
CA GLY A 147 -21.60 -14.38 10.40
C GLY A 147 -20.61 -13.30 9.96
N GLY A 148 -20.34 -13.22 8.65
CA GLY A 148 -19.46 -12.19 8.07
C GLY A 148 -17.98 -12.54 8.13
N PHE A 149 -17.18 -11.63 7.65
CA PHE A 149 -15.73 -11.77 7.61
C PHE A 149 -15.07 -11.42 8.94
N THR A 150 -13.96 -12.07 9.21
CA THR A 150 -13.10 -11.86 10.39
C THR A 150 -11.71 -11.35 9.96
N ALA A 151 -10.87 -10.98 10.92
CA ALA A 151 -9.50 -10.56 10.64
C ALA A 151 -8.66 -11.65 9.92
N ARG A 152 -8.99 -12.94 10.11
CA ARG A 152 -8.31 -14.06 9.44
C ARG A 152 -8.59 -14.11 7.93
N ASP A 153 -9.73 -13.56 7.51
CA ASP A 153 -10.17 -13.58 6.12
C ASP A 153 -9.56 -12.43 5.31
N VAL A 154 -8.97 -11.42 5.98
CA VAL A 154 -8.44 -10.21 5.36
C VAL A 154 -7.54 -10.49 4.15
N PRO A 155 -6.54 -11.39 4.21
CA PRO A 155 -5.67 -11.64 3.04
C PRO A 155 -6.45 -12.18 1.84
N ALA A 156 -7.40 -13.08 2.06
CA ALA A 156 -8.21 -13.67 0.99
C ALA A 156 -9.18 -12.65 0.38
N ILE A 157 -9.76 -11.79 1.22
CA ILE A 157 -10.65 -10.72 0.75
C ILE A 157 -9.86 -9.70 -0.06
N VAL A 158 -8.66 -9.31 0.38
CA VAL A 158 -7.80 -8.39 -0.37
C VAL A 158 -7.53 -8.92 -1.77
N GLU A 159 -7.21 -10.21 -1.94
CA GLU A 159 -7.03 -10.83 -3.27
C GLU A 159 -8.33 -10.75 -4.10
N HIS A 160 -9.48 -11.02 -3.50
CA HIS A 160 -10.77 -10.88 -4.18
C HIS A 160 -11.02 -9.43 -4.61
N LEU A 161 -10.82 -8.47 -3.71
CA LEU A 161 -11.00 -7.05 -3.98
C LEU A 161 -10.08 -6.57 -5.11
N ARG A 162 -8.84 -7.01 -5.16
CA ARG A 162 -7.89 -6.65 -6.23
C ARG A 162 -8.44 -7.05 -7.60
N GLY A 163 -9.04 -8.23 -7.73
CA GLY A 163 -9.68 -8.65 -8.97
C GLY A 163 -10.89 -7.80 -9.37
N GLN A 164 -11.64 -7.29 -8.39
CA GLN A 164 -12.79 -6.39 -8.63
C GLN A 164 -12.34 -4.95 -8.91
N LEU A 165 -11.29 -4.48 -8.24
CA LEU A 165 -10.74 -3.13 -8.35
C LEU A 165 -9.73 -2.97 -9.52
N ARG A 166 -9.76 -3.86 -10.51
CA ARG A 166 -8.83 -3.86 -11.64
C ARG A 166 -8.73 -2.54 -12.40
N ARG A 167 -9.82 -1.74 -12.43
CA ARG A 167 -9.80 -0.41 -13.07
C ARG A 167 -8.94 0.57 -12.27
N GLN A 168 -9.09 0.59 -10.95
CA GLN A 168 -8.32 1.43 -10.04
C GLN A 168 -6.84 1.04 -10.05
N ILE A 169 -6.55 -0.28 -10.01
CA ILE A 169 -5.20 -0.81 -10.12
C ILE A 169 -4.57 -0.42 -11.47
N SER A 170 -5.30 -0.60 -12.58
CA SER A 170 -4.77 -0.21 -13.88
C SER A 170 -4.59 1.31 -14.02
N ALA A 171 -5.48 2.12 -13.44
CA ALA A 171 -5.32 3.57 -13.45
C ALA A 171 -4.05 3.99 -12.68
N ARG A 172 -3.72 3.29 -11.60
CA ARG A 172 -2.53 3.56 -10.77
C ARG A 172 -1.23 3.13 -11.46
N PHE A 173 -1.17 1.90 -11.97
CA PHE A 173 0.06 1.30 -12.49
C PHE A 173 0.24 1.40 -14.00
N ALA A 174 -0.84 1.60 -14.74
CA ALA A 174 -0.85 1.71 -16.20
C ALA A 174 -1.41 3.07 -16.66
N PRO A 175 -0.81 4.20 -16.28
CA PRO A 175 -1.26 5.49 -16.75
C PRO A 175 -1.26 5.53 -18.29
N ARG A 176 -2.35 5.99 -18.89
CA ARG A 176 -2.58 5.96 -20.35
C ARG A 176 -2.75 4.55 -20.94
N GLY A 177 -3.12 3.55 -20.12
CA GLY A 177 -3.38 2.19 -20.57
C GLY A 177 -2.15 1.38 -20.98
N ARG A 178 -0.95 1.80 -20.61
CA ARG A 178 0.32 1.11 -20.90
C ARG A 178 1.04 0.76 -19.63
N LEU A 179 1.51 -0.48 -19.52
CA LEU A 179 2.21 -1.01 -18.36
C LEU A 179 3.47 -1.73 -18.81
N ALA A 180 4.62 -1.25 -18.34
CA ALA A 180 5.89 -1.97 -18.46
C ALA A 180 6.07 -2.84 -17.22
N VAL A 181 6.28 -4.14 -17.41
CA VAL A 181 6.43 -5.10 -16.33
C VAL A 181 7.72 -5.90 -16.47
N TYR A 182 8.22 -6.34 -15.34
CA TYR A 182 9.19 -7.44 -15.29
C TYR A 182 8.43 -8.74 -15.06
N THR A 183 8.78 -9.78 -15.80
CA THR A 183 8.28 -11.13 -15.54
C THR A 183 9.22 -11.85 -14.60
N ILE A 184 8.68 -12.77 -13.82
CA ILE A 184 9.48 -13.61 -12.92
C ILE A 184 9.69 -14.99 -13.54
N ASP A 185 10.86 -15.59 -13.29
CA ASP A 185 11.14 -16.94 -13.79
C ASP A 185 10.22 -17.97 -13.14
N GLY A 186 9.79 -18.98 -13.90
CA GLY A 186 8.94 -20.05 -13.41
C GLY A 186 9.56 -20.81 -12.23
N MET A 187 10.88 -20.96 -12.20
CA MET A 187 11.56 -21.62 -11.06
C MET A 187 11.39 -20.85 -9.76
N ILE A 188 11.40 -19.51 -9.81
CA ILE A 188 11.13 -18.66 -8.63
C ILE A 188 9.68 -18.83 -8.19
N GLU A 189 8.72 -18.79 -9.15
CA GLU A 189 7.31 -18.98 -8.81
C GLU A 189 7.06 -20.37 -8.21
N ASP A 190 7.68 -21.41 -8.75
CA ASP A 190 7.55 -22.78 -8.26
C ASP A 190 8.19 -22.96 -6.87
N ALA A 191 9.34 -22.34 -6.62
CA ALA A 191 9.96 -22.32 -5.29
C ALA A 191 9.05 -21.66 -4.26
N VAL A 192 8.48 -20.48 -4.58
CA VAL A 192 7.53 -19.78 -3.72
C VAL A 192 6.27 -20.61 -3.52
N ARG A 193 5.68 -21.16 -4.59
CA ARG A 193 4.46 -21.97 -4.54
C ARG A 193 4.64 -23.22 -3.66
N SER A 194 5.78 -23.91 -3.80
CA SER A 194 6.10 -25.09 -3.00
C SER A 194 6.34 -24.79 -1.53
N ALA A 195 6.70 -23.55 -1.20
CA ALA A 195 6.94 -23.09 0.16
C ALA A 195 5.69 -22.51 0.84
N ILE A 196 4.54 -22.46 0.15
CA ILE A 196 3.27 -22.02 0.76
C ILE A 196 2.75 -23.13 1.66
N ASP A 197 2.79 -22.87 2.97
CA ASP A 197 2.26 -23.76 4.00
C ASP A 197 0.85 -23.34 4.39
N HIS A 198 -0.09 -24.28 4.32
CA HIS A 198 -1.50 -24.06 4.66
C HIS A 198 -1.72 -24.47 6.11
N ARG A 199 -1.98 -23.50 7.00
CA ARG A 199 -2.21 -23.70 8.43
C ARG A 199 -3.63 -23.29 8.82
N ASP A 200 -4.07 -23.76 9.98
CA ASP A 200 -5.32 -23.32 10.59
C ASP A 200 -5.26 -21.82 10.88
N GLY A 201 -5.83 -21.01 9.98
CA GLY A 201 -5.87 -19.55 10.09
C GLY A 201 -5.19 -18.78 8.95
N GLY A 202 -4.74 -19.48 7.91
CA GLY A 202 -4.19 -18.82 6.72
C GLY A 202 -3.05 -19.57 6.06
N THR A 203 -2.38 -18.89 5.14
CA THR A 203 -1.19 -19.43 4.48
C THR A 203 0.03 -18.63 4.88
N VAL A 204 1.13 -19.32 5.13
CA VAL A 204 2.43 -18.72 5.50
C VAL A 204 3.46 -19.15 4.46
N LEU A 205 4.35 -18.25 4.10
CA LEU A 205 5.49 -18.58 3.25
C LEU A 205 6.62 -19.15 4.12
N ALA A 206 6.89 -20.44 3.97
CA ALA A 206 7.95 -21.15 4.68
C ALA A 206 9.16 -21.39 3.74
N LEU A 207 9.65 -20.32 3.13
CA LEU A 207 10.77 -20.37 2.20
C LEU A 207 12.09 -20.44 2.99
N GLU A 208 13.04 -21.24 2.47
CA GLU A 208 14.39 -21.30 3.03
C GLU A 208 15.06 -19.92 2.96
N PRO A 209 15.72 -19.44 4.04
CA PRO A 209 16.32 -18.09 4.07
C PRO A 209 17.29 -17.79 2.94
N ALA A 210 18.08 -18.79 2.48
CA ALA A 210 19.00 -18.62 1.37
C ALA A 210 18.24 -18.34 0.06
N ILE A 211 17.20 -19.11 -0.24
CA ILE A 211 16.37 -18.91 -1.43
C ILE A 211 15.64 -17.57 -1.38
N ALA A 212 15.16 -17.19 -0.19
CA ALA A 212 14.52 -15.89 0.02
C ALA A 212 15.47 -14.73 -0.31
N GLN A 213 16.72 -14.80 0.18
CA GLN A 213 17.76 -13.80 -0.11
C GLN A 213 18.14 -13.76 -1.58
N ASP A 214 18.26 -14.90 -2.24
CA ASP A 214 18.57 -14.99 -3.68
C ASP A 214 17.49 -14.34 -4.53
N ILE A 215 16.20 -14.56 -4.19
CA ILE A 215 15.08 -13.91 -4.87
C ILE A 215 15.12 -12.38 -4.67
N VAL A 216 15.30 -11.92 -3.44
CA VAL A 216 15.40 -10.48 -3.14
C VAL A 216 16.57 -9.83 -3.87
N ALA A 217 17.73 -10.50 -3.88
CA ALA A 217 18.92 -10.03 -4.58
C ALA A 217 18.71 -9.96 -6.10
N ALA A 218 18.09 -10.97 -6.70
CA ALA A 218 17.74 -11.00 -8.12
C ALA A 218 16.81 -9.84 -8.51
N VAL A 219 15.75 -9.61 -7.71
CA VAL A 219 14.83 -8.49 -7.92
C VAL A 219 15.55 -7.15 -7.79
N ARG A 220 16.35 -6.97 -6.73
CA ARG A 220 17.13 -5.75 -6.50
C ARG A 220 18.11 -5.46 -7.63
N SER A 221 18.82 -6.48 -8.10
CA SER A 221 19.76 -6.37 -9.21
C SER A 221 19.08 -5.92 -10.51
N ARG A 222 17.84 -6.38 -10.74
CA ARG A 222 17.12 -6.10 -11.99
C ARG A 222 16.38 -4.77 -11.99
N LEU A 223 15.76 -4.39 -10.87
CA LEU A 223 14.93 -3.18 -10.76
C LEU A 223 15.71 -1.97 -10.20
N GLY A 224 16.81 -2.21 -9.48
CA GLY A 224 17.53 -1.16 -8.79
C GLY A 224 16.71 -0.50 -7.66
N ALA A 225 17.12 0.70 -7.26
CA ALA A 225 16.43 1.47 -6.21
C ALA A 225 15.15 2.16 -6.68
N GLY A 226 14.93 2.22 -8.00
CA GLY A 226 13.79 2.95 -8.60
C GLY A 226 12.44 2.22 -8.49
N GLY A 227 12.43 0.99 -8.01
CA GLY A 227 11.24 0.17 -7.98
C GLY A 227 10.78 -0.29 -9.37
N GLY A 228 9.56 -0.79 -9.47
CA GLY A 228 8.96 -1.25 -10.72
C GLY A 228 7.78 -2.17 -10.48
N VAL A 229 7.20 -2.66 -11.58
CA VAL A 229 6.07 -3.59 -11.53
C VAL A 229 6.51 -4.97 -11.97
N ILE A 230 6.29 -5.96 -11.11
CA ILE A 230 6.47 -7.37 -11.43
C ILE A 230 5.11 -7.98 -11.74
N LEU A 231 5.00 -8.72 -12.85
CA LEU A 231 3.84 -9.52 -13.17
C LEU A 231 4.12 -10.97 -12.76
N ALA A 232 3.30 -11.48 -11.84
CA ALA A 232 3.41 -12.81 -11.29
C ALA A 232 2.09 -13.59 -11.40
N SER A 233 2.13 -14.89 -11.19
CA SER A 233 0.94 -15.74 -11.07
C SER A 233 0.13 -15.35 -9.82
N GLY A 234 -1.20 -15.38 -9.92
CA GLY A 234 -2.09 -14.92 -8.85
C GLY A 234 -1.94 -15.68 -7.53
N ASP A 235 -1.61 -16.95 -7.59
CA ASP A 235 -1.42 -17.83 -6.43
C ASP A 235 -0.15 -17.50 -5.63
N VAL A 236 0.90 -16.98 -6.26
CA VAL A 236 2.17 -16.63 -5.60
C VAL A 236 2.31 -15.12 -5.33
N ARG A 237 1.52 -14.28 -6.00
CA ARG A 237 1.61 -12.81 -5.96
C ARG A 237 1.76 -12.24 -4.55
N ARG A 238 0.82 -12.55 -3.66
CA ARG A 238 0.82 -12.01 -2.29
C ARG A 238 2.03 -12.47 -1.47
N HIS A 239 2.49 -13.69 -1.69
CA HIS A 239 3.64 -14.25 -0.99
C HIS A 239 4.94 -13.61 -1.46
N LEU A 240 5.06 -13.36 -2.77
CA LEU A 240 6.15 -12.55 -3.32
C LEU A 240 6.12 -11.11 -2.79
N ARG A 241 4.94 -10.48 -2.68
CA ARG A 241 4.83 -9.14 -2.08
C ARG A 241 5.31 -9.16 -0.64
N SER A 242 4.84 -10.09 0.17
CA SER A 242 5.25 -10.23 1.58
C SER A 242 6.76 -10.46 1.73
N LEU A 243 7.38 -11.19 0.80
CA LEU A 243 8.82 -11.43 0.78
C LEU A 243 9.62 -10.17 0.43
N LEU A 244 9.14 -9.41 -0.56
CA LEU A 244 9.91 -8.28 -1.12
C LEU A 244 9.68 -6.95 -0.38
N GLU A 245 8.50 -6.75 0.19
CA GLU A 245 8.09 -5.47 0.81
C GLU A 245 9.07 -4.92 1.86
N PRO A 246 9.64 -5.74 2.78
CA PRO A 246 10.54 -5.23 3.80
C PRO A 246 11.83 -4.60 3.26
N GLU A 247 12.32 -5.11 2.13
CA GLU A 247 13.59 -4.67 1.55
C GLU A 247 13.43 -3.84 0.27
N LEU A 248 12.32 -4.02 -0.43
CA LEU A 248 12.01 -3.39 -1.71
C LEU A 248 10.57 -2.86 -1.74
N PRO A 249 10.19 -1.94 -0.86
CA PRO A 249 8.82 -1.45 -0.73
C PRO A 249 8.28 -0.78 -2.00
N GLY A 250 9.17 -0.22 -2.84
CA GLY A 250 8.81 0.40 -4.12
C GLY A 250 8.54 -0.57 -5.27
N VAL A 251 8.60 -1.90 -5.04
CA VAL A 251 8.29 -2.92 -6.04
C VAL A 251 6.84 -3.35 -5.91
N ALA A 252 6.02 -3.01 -6.90
CA ALA A 252 4.64 -3.49 -6.97
C ALA A 252 4.58 -4.87 -7.63
N ILE A 253 3.71 -5.75 -7.10
CA ILE A 253 3.49 -7.08 -7.69
C ILE A 253 2.03 -7.18 -8.10
N LEU A 254 1.79 -7.42 -9.38
CA LEU A 254 0.46 -7.55 -9.98
C LEU A 254 0.28 -8.94 -10.58
N ALA A 255 -0.98 -9.38 -10.64
CA ALA A 255 -1.36 -10.54 -11.41
C ALA A 255 -2.16 -10.13 -12.66
N ALA A 256 -2.14 -10.95 -13.69
CA ALA A 256 -2.79 -10.62 -14.97
C ALA A 256 -4.30 -10.33 -14.83
N HIS A 257 -5.00 -11.03 -13.94
CA HIS A 257 -6.44 -10.84 -13.71
C HIS A 257 -6.80 -9.54 -13.00
N GLU A 258 -5.80 -8.85 -12.41
CA GLU A 258 -5.95 -7.54 -11.77
C GLU A 258 -5.85 -6.38 -12.76
N LEU A 259 -5.55 -6.66 -14.01
CA LEU A 259 -5.46 -5.64 -15.04
C LEU A 259 -6.81 -5.46 -15.76
N ALA A 260 -7.15 -4.21 -16.01
CA ALA A 260 -8.35 -3.88 -16.77
C ALA A 260 -8.22 -4.36 -18.23
N PRO A 261 -9.32 -4.82 -18.86
CA PRO A 261 -9.32 -5.13 -20.28
C PRO A 261 -8.81 -3.95 -21.12
N GLY A 262 -7.94 -4.25 -22.08
CA GLY A 262 -7.35 -3.22 -22.96
C GLY A 262 -6.07 -2.58 -22.42
N THR A 263 -5.59 -2.96 -21.23
CA THR A 263 -4.27 -2.55 -20.75
C THR A 263 -3.17 -3.20 -21.59
N ALA A 264 -2.37 -2.38 -22.29
CA ALA A 264 -1.24 -2.87 -23.08
C ALA A 264 -0.04 -3.15 -22.17
N VAL A 265 0.29 -4.44 -22.01
CA VAL A 265 1.42 -4.88 -21.18
C VAL A 265 2.65 -5.10 -22.07
N THR A 266 3.79 -4.54 -21.67
CA THR A 266 5.09 -4.74 -22.32
C THR A 266 6.08 -5.28 -21.32
N THR A 267 6.84 -6.31 -21.71
CA THR A 267 7.88 -6.87 -20.84
C THR A 267 9.14 -6.02 -20.93
N ALA A 268 9.54 -5.45 -19.79
CA ALA A 268 10.79 -4.69 -19.65
C ALA A 268 12.00 -5.59 -19.39
N GLY A 269 11.75 -6.79 -18.88
CA GLY A 269 12.80 -7.77 -18.62
C GLY A 269 12.27 -8.97 -17.83
N ARG A 270 13.16 -9.96 -17.59
CA ARG A 270 12.87 -11.15 -16.78
C ARG A 270 13.78 -11.17 -15.55
N ILE A 271 13.25 -11.59 -14.43
CA ILE A 271 13.94 -11.78 -13.16
C ILE A 271 14.24 -13.27 -13.04
N GLU A 272 15.51 -13.60 -12.91
CA GLU A 272 16.04 -14.96 -12.81
C GLU A 272 17.01 -15.02 -11.64
N VAL A 273 17.03 -16.13 -10.92
CA VAL A 273 18.06 -16.44 -9.92
C VAL A 273 19.21 -17.12 -10.66
N ALA A 274 20.45 -16.70 -10.38
CA ALA A 274 21.66 -17.21 -11.02
C ALA A 274 22.02 -18.62 -10.57
#